data_23d0efe44ba3fe17729ce088a3c6ec41
#
_entry.id   23d0efe44ba3fe17729ce088a3c6ec41
#
_cell.length_a   1.000
_cell.length_b   1.000
_cell.length_c   1.000
_cell.angle_alpha   90.00
_cell.angle_beta   90.00
_cell.angle_gamma   90.00
#
_symmetry.space_group_name_H-M   'P 1'
#
loop_
_entity.id
_entity.type
_entity.pdbx_description
1 polymer ?
#
loop_
_entity_poly.entity_id
_entity_poly.type
_entity_poly.pdbx_seq_one_letter_code
_entity_poly.pdbx_strand_id
1 'polypeptide(L)'
;MANKKIDKAMASLIIEQPFFAHLLLRMRKIESTSLPTMATDGERIIYNPQFVDSITHNEVMGVLAHEAMHPALLHHIRKGARDHFKWNVACDYAINPILVDSGLRLPKGGLLDDQYRDMSSEEIYSKLPECTPSDPQGPSGEGEGECDGGADGDSDGDGKIAQCEWGEVLDKKNEDGSLLSPDQLRKEEAEQKIGLQQAANTAKKQGKLPAGMQRMIDELLEPKLDWRTILSRWAGELARCDYSWRFPNT
;
A
#
# COMPACT_ATOMS: atom_id res chain seq x y z
N MET A 1 -12.99 -17.69 -16.80
CA MET A 1 -12.03 -18.60 -16.12
C MET A 1 -11.30 -17.86 -14.98
N ALA A 2 -10.98 -16.60 -15.16
CA ALA A 2 -10.28 -15.75 -14.17
C ALA A 2 -10.86 -15.75 -12.75
N ASN A 3 -12.16 -15.56 -12.59
CA ASN A 3 -12.79 -15.54 -11.26
C ASN A 3 -12.53 -16.85 -10.47
N LYS A 4 -12.65 -18.03 -11.12
CA LYS A 4 -12.32 -19.31 -10.48
C LYS A 4 -10.83 -19.41 -10.10
N LYS A 5 -9.94 -18.79 -10.90
CA LYS A 5 -8.50 -18.76 -10.62
C LYS A 5 -8.19 -17.89 -9.41
N ILE A 6 -8.85 -16.73 -9.29
CA ILE A 6 -8.79 -15.88 -8.11
C ILE A 6 -9.32 -16.60 -6.88
N ASP A 7 -10.51 -17.24 -6.95
CA ASP A 7 -11.09 -17.98 -5.83
C ASP A 7 -10.16 -19.10 -5.34
N LYS A 8 -9.53 -19.84 -6.28
CA LYS A 8 -8.53 -20.84 -5.95
C LYS A 8 -7.29 -20.25 -5.28
N ALA A 9 -6.79 -19.13 -5.79
CA ALA A 9 -5.66 -18.42 -5.20
C ALA A 9 -5.97 -17.90 -3.79
N MET A 10 -7.15 -17.35 -3.58
CA MET A 10 -7.61 -16.94 -2.24
C MET A 10 -7.71 -18.12 -1.28
N ALA A 11 -8.22 -19.29 -1.74
CA ALA A 11 -8.27 -20.50 -0.93
C ALA A 11 -6.87 -21.00 -0.54
N SER A 12 -5.90 -20.94 -1.46
CA SER A 12 -4.50 -21.27 -1.17
C SER A 12 -3.91 -20.29 -0.14
N LEU A 13 -4.16 -18.98 -0.29
CA LEU A 13 -3.70 -17.96 0.66
C LEU A 13 -4.27 -18.17 2.07
N ILE A 14 -5.51 -18.62 2.21
CA ILE A 14 -6.11 -18.90 3.54
C ILE A 14 -5.29 -19.97 4.27
N ILE A 15 -4.79 -20.96 3.55
CA ILE A 15 -4.03 -22.09 4.12
C ILE A 15 -2.57 -21.70 4.33
N GLU A 16 -1.95 -21.07 3.35
CA GLU A 16 -0.51 -20.84 3.31
C GLU A 16 -0.12 -19.53 3.97
N GLN A 17 -0.88 -18.46 3.72
CA GLN A 17 -0.57 -17.07 4.10
C GLN A 17 -1.77 -16.38 4.76
N PRO A 18 -2.19 -16.79 5.95
CA PRO A 18 -3.43 -16.33 6.59
C PRO A 18 -3.46 -14.83 6.87
N PHE A 19 -2.31 -14.17 6.96
CA PHE A 19 -2.22 -12.71 7.10
C PHE A 19 -2.85 -12.00 5.89
N PHE A 20 -2.33 -12.29 4.69
CA PHE A 20 -2.81 -11.67 3.44
C PHE A 20 -4.25 -12.11 3.12
N ALA A 21 -4.58 -13.38 3.38
CA ALA A 21 -5.93 -13.87 3.18
C ALA A 21 -6.97 -13.11 4.02
N HIS A 22 -6.65 -12.79 5.28
CA HIS A 22 -7.55 -12.04 6.14
C HIS A 22 -7.83 -10.63 5.59
N LEU A 23 -6.82 -9.96 5.07
CA LEU A 23 -6.98 -8.65 4.42
C LEU A 23 -7.85 -8.75 3.17
N LEU A 24 -7.56 -9.74 2.30
CA LEU A 24 -8.30 -9.99 1.05
C LEU A 24 -9.78 -10.30 1.26
N LEU A 25 -10.13 -11.08 2.29
CA LEU A 25 -11.51 -11.45 2.58
C LEU A 25 -12.41 -10.25 2.92
N ARG A 26 -11.83 -9.11 3.24
CA ARG A 26 -12.55 -7.85 3.49
C ARG A 26 -12.84 -7.06 2.22
N MET A 27 -12.18 -7.40 1.11
CA MET A 27 -12.26 -6.67 -0.15
C MET A 27 -13.26 -7.30 -1.12
N ARG A 28 -13.93 -6.45 -1.88
CA ARG A 28 -14.86 -6.89 -2.93
C ARG A 28 -14.11 -7.06 -4.25
N LYS A 29 -14.37 -8.15 -4.95
CA LYS A 29 -13.79 -8.43 -6.27
C LYS A 29 -14.67 -7.82 -7.36
N ILE A 30 -14.09 -7.05 -8.27
CA ILE A 30 -14.77 -6.45 -9.42
C ILE A 30 -13.98 -6.78 -10.67
N GLU A 31 -14.65 -7.40 -11.62
CA GLU A 31 -14.10 -7.66 -12.95
C GLU A 31 -14.23 -6.41 -13.83
N SER A 32 -13.14 -6.02 -14.47
CA SER A 32 -13.11 -4.88 -15.40
C SER A 32 -12.07 -5.10 -16.49
N THR A 33 -12.44 -4.72 -17.71
CA THR A 33 -11.52 -4.71 -18.86
C THR A 33 -10.96 -3.32 -19.14
N SER A 34 -11.34 -2.32 -18.34
CA SER A 34 -10.85 -0.93 -18.50
C SER A 34 -9.43 -0.74 -17.94
N LEU A 35 -8.97 -1.65 -17.08
CA LEU A 35 -7.62 -1.67 -16.56
C LEU A 35 -6.81 -2.75 -17.27
N PRO A 36 -5.51 -2.52 -17.53
CA PRO A 36 -4.66 -3.53 -18.15
C PRO A 36 -4.36 -4.72 -17.21
N THR A 37 -4.30 -4.49 -15.90
CA THR A 37 -3.84 -5.47 -14.91
C THR A 37 -4.81 -5.61 -13.71
N MET A 38 -4.37 -5.22 -12.54
CA MET A 38 -5.15 -5.24 -11.29
C MET A 38 -4.91 -3.94 -10.54
N ALA A 39 -5.90 -3.47 -9.81
CA ALA A 39 -5.81 -2.25 -9.01
C ALA A 39 -6.70 -2.34 -7.77
N THR A 40 -6.40 -1.51 -6.76
CA THR A 40 -7.21 -1.39 -5.55
C THR A 40 -7.51 0.07 -5.20
N ASP A 41 -8.70 0.31 -4.63
CA ASP A 41 -9.12 1.59 -4.07
C ASP A 41 -9.26 1.55 -2.52
N GLY A 42 -8.78 0.48 -1.90
CA GLY A 42 -8.88 0.27 -0.46
C GLY A 42 -10.06 -0.59 -0.02
N GLU A 43 -11.13 -0.69 -0.80
CA GLU A 43 -12.32 -1.51 -0.52
C GLU A 43 -12.50 -2.62 -1.56
N ARG A 44 -12.08 -2.37 -2.79
CA ARG A 44 -12.31 -3.24 -3.94
C ARG A 44 -10.99 -3.63 -4.59
N ILE A 45 -10.94 -4.86 -5.07
CA ILE A 45 -9.92 -5.33 -6.01
C ILE A 45 -10.56 -5.37 -7.39
N ILE A 46 -10.07 -4.53 -8.27
CA ILE A 46 -10.52 -4.45 -9.67
C ILE A 46 -9.49 -5.20 -10.50
N TYR A 47 -9.92 -6.18 -11.27
CA TYR A 47 -8.99 -7.03 -12.01
C TYR A 47 -9.40 -7.23 -13.47
N ASN A 48 -8.41 -7.27 -14.34
CA ASN A 48 -8.60 -7.64 -15.74
C ASN A 48 -8.55 -9.18 -15.88
N PRO A 49 -9.61 -9.82 -16.42
CA PRO A 49 -9.63 -11.27 -16.61
C PRO A 49 -8.50 -11.80 -17.49
N GLN A 50 -8.12 -11.05 -18.52
CA GLN A 50 -7.04 -11.46 -19.43
C GLN A 50 -5.69 -11.51 -18.72
N PHE A 51 -5.40 -10.49 -17.89
CA PHE A 51 -4.20 -10.47 -17.05
C PHE A 51 -4.18 -11.66 -16.08
N VAL A 52 -5.28 -11.89 -15.35
CA VAL A 52 -5.36 -13.02 -14.41
C VAL A 52 -5.18 -14.37 -15.11
N ASP A 53 -5.72 -14.52 -16.31
CA ASP A 53 -5.58 -15.77 -17.08
C ASP A 53 -4.14 -15.95 -17.63
N SER A 54 -3.40 -14.87 -17.91
CA SER A 54 -2.03 -14.89 -18.45
C SER A 54 -0.95 -15.30 -17.45
N ILE A 55 -1.10 -14.99 -16.16
CA ILE A 55 -0.12 -15.28 -15.11
C ILE A 55 -0.38 -16.62 -14.42
N THR A 56 0.60 -17.20 -13.75
CA THR A 56 0.47 -18.49 -13.05
C THR A 56 -0.39 -18.36 -11.78
N HIS A 57 -0.82 -19.49 -11.21
CA HIS A 57 -1.57 -19.51 -9.95
C HIS A 57 -0.81 -18.85 -8.79
N ASN A 58 0.49 -19.13 -8.68
CA ASN A 58 1.32 -18.57 -7.61
C ASN A 58 1.54 -17.07 -7.79
N GLU A 59 1.64 -16.59 -9.02
CA GLU A 59 1.70 -15.15 -9.30
C GLU A 59 0.36 -14.47 -8.99
N VAL A 60 -0.79 -15.11 -9.27
CA VAL A 60 -2.09 -14.56 -8.84
C VAL A 60 -2.14 -14.40 -7.32
N MET A 61 -1.62 -15.37 -6.55
CA MET A 61 -1.51 -15.23 -5.09
C MET A 61 -0.65 -14.03 -4.68
N GLY A 62 0.48 -13.84 -5.35
CA GLY A 62 1.39 -12.72 -5.11
C GLY A 62 0.74 -11.36 -5.40
N VAL A 63 0.09 -11.22 -6.57
CA VAL A 63 -0.60 -9.98 -6.95
C VAL A 63 -1.77 -9.68 -6.00
N LEU A 64 -2.58 -10.67 -5.66
CA LEU A 64 -3.66 -10.47 -4.69
C LEU A 64 -3.14 -10.01 -3.33
N ALA A 65 -2.06 -10.60 -2.84
CA ALA A 65 -1.43 -10.17 -1.60
C ALA A 65 -0.88 -8.74 -1.70
N HIS A 66 -0.29 -8.38 -2.84
CA HIS A 66 0.19 -7.03 -3.13
C HIS A 66 -0.94 -6.01 -3.06
N GLU A 67 -2.04 -6.24 -3.77
CA GLU A 67 -3.20 -5.35 -3.74
C GLU A 67 -3.79 -5.18 -2.33
N ALA A 68 -3.80 -6.25 -1.52
CA ALA A 68 -4.29 -6.17 -0.15
C ALA A 68 -3.37 -5.40 0.79
N MET A 69 -2.08 -5.34 0.49
CA MET A 69 -1.12 -4.58 1.29
C MET A 69 -1.27 -3.07 1.15
N HIS A 70 -1.67 -2.57 -0.01
CA HIS A 70 -1.86 -1.14 -0.21
C HIS A 70 -2.86 -0.52 0.78
N PRO A 71 -4.12 -0.99 0.90
CA PRO A 71 -5.03 -0.47 1.90
C PRO A 71 -4.60 -0.79 3.33
N ALA A 72 -4.00 -1.96 3.58
CA ALA A 72 -3.51 -2.33 4.90
C ALA A 72 -2.44 -1.35 5.42
N LEU A 73 -1.57 -0.85 4.53
CA LEU A 73 -0.56 0.16 4.82
C LEU A 73 -1.08 1.60 4.59
N LEU A 74 -2.37 1.78 4.31
CA LEU A 74 -3.03 3.08 4.12
C LEU A 74 -2.44 3.92 2.96
N HIS A 75 -1.90 3.29 1.92
CA HIS A 75 -1.22 4.00 0.84
C HIS A 75 -2.15 4.97 0.10
N HIS A 76 -3.43 4.61 -0.09
CA HIS A 76 -4.46 5.46 -0.69
C HIS A 76 -4.80 6.70 0.15
N ILE A 77 -4.61 6.65 1.48
CA ILE A 77 -4.83 7.77 2.40
C ILE A 77 -3.55 8.59 2.58
N ARG A 78 -2.39 7.90 2.72
CA ARG A 78 -1.09 8.52 3.02
C ARG A 78 -0.49 9.27 1.84
N LYS A 79 -1.00 9.10 0.62
CA LYS A 79 -0.53 9.80 -0.57
C LYS A 79 -0.49 11.31 -0.38
N GLY A 80 -1.56 11.91 0.14
CA GLY A 80 -1.67 13.35 0.31
C GLY A 80 -1.50 14.10 -1.03
N ALA A 81 -0.67 15.14 -1.03
CA ALA A 81 -0.38 15.95 -2.21
C ALA A 81 0.79 15.43 -3.08
N ARG A 82 1.28 14.21 -2.83
CA ARG A 82 2.39 13.61 -3.56
C ARG A 82 1.99 13.27 -4.98
N ASP A 83 2.96 13.25 -5.90
CA ASP A 83 2.77 12.74 -7.26
C ASP A 83 2.28 11.30 -7.22
N HIS A 84 1.23 10.99 -7.98
CA HIS A 84 0.53 9.71 -7.94
C HIS A 84 1.42 8.57 -8.43
N PHE A 85 2.10 8.78 -9.55
CA PHE A 85 2.96 7.77 -10.16
C PHE A 85 4.16 7.45 -9.27
N LYS A 86 4.91 8.47 -8.87
CA LYS A 86 6.06 8.32 -7.97
C LYS A 86 5.67 7.69 -6.62
N TRP A 87 4.47 8.00 -6.11
CA TRP A 87 3.95 7.41 -4.89
C TRP A 87 3.64 5.92 -5.04
N ASN A 88 3.01 5.51 -6.15
CA ASN A 88 2.74 4.09 -6.42
C ASN A 88 4.06 3.30 -6.50
N VAL A 89 5.04 3.79 -7.25
CA VAL A 89 6.37 3.18 -7.33
C VAL A 89 7.02 3.04 -5.95
N ALA A 90 6.95 4.06 -5.11
CA ALA A 90 7.49 4.02 -3.75
C ALA A 90 6.78 2.99 -2.87
N CYS A 91 5.45 2.87 -3.00
CA CYS A 91 4.65 1.88 -2.29
C CYS A 91 5.00 0.44 -2.72
N ASP A 92 5.22 0.23 -4.00
CA ASP A 92 5.59 -1.08 -4.55
C ASP A 92 6.95 -1.53 -4.06
N TYR A 93 7.96 -0.65 -4.07
CA TYR A 93 9.26 -0.94 -3.48
C TYR A 93 9.19 -1.27 -1.98
N ALA A 94 8.24 -0.70 -1.25
CA ALA A 94 8.03 -1.01 0.16
C ALA A 94 7.33 -2.37 0.38
N ILE A 95 6.40 -2.76 -0.51
CA ILE A 95 5.59 -3.99 -0.37
C ILE A 95 6.30 -5.22 -0.93
N ASN A 96 6.86 -5.13 -2.14
CA ASN A 96 7.32 -6.29 -2.88
C ASN A 96 8.38 -7.12 -2.15
N PRO A 97 9.39 -6.53 -1.46
CA PRO A 97 10.35 -7.30 -0.69
C PRO A 97 9.68 -8.16 0.40
N ILE A 98 8.65 -7.64 1.07
CA ILE A 98 7.92 -8.34 2.13
C ILE A 98 7.19 -9.57 1.57
N LEU A 99 6.59 -9.44 0.38
CA LEU A 99 5.89 -10.53 -0.29
C LEU A 99 6.85 -11.64 -0.71
N VAL A 100 7.99 -11.27 -1.30
CA VAL A 100 9.03 -12.22 -1.71
C VAL A 100 9.63 -12.94 -0.50
N ASP A 101 9.95 -12.22 0.56
CA ASP A 101 10.47 -12.79 1.81
C ASP A 101 9.44 -13.71 2.50
N SER A 102 8.15 -13.49 2.24
CA SER A 102 7.06 -14.36 2.69
C SER A 102 6.89 -15.62 1.81
N GLY A 103 7.70 -15.77 0.76
CA GLY A 103 7.65 -16.90 -0.18
C GLY A 103 6.60 -16.77 -1.29
N LEU A 104 5.98 -15.59 -1.44
CA LEU A 104 5.08 -15.32 -2.55
C LEU A 104 5.87 -15.02 -3.84
N ARG A 105 5.28 -15.35 -4.97
CA ARG A 105 5.87 -15.09 -6.30
C ARG A 105 5.16 -13.91 -6.95
N LEU A 106 5.94 -12.97 -7.43
CA LEU A 106 5.45 -11.83 -8.18
C LEU A 106 5.61 -12.12 -9.70
N PRO A 107 4.72 -11.60 -10.55
CA PRO A 107 4.93 -11.61 -11.99
C PRO A 107 6.19 -10.83 -12.39
N LYS A 108 6.65 -11.03 -13.63
CA LYS A 108 7.72 -10.19 -14.19
C LYS A 108 7.32 -8.71 -14.15
N GLY A 109 8.29 -7.82 -14.01
CA GLY A 109 8.05 -6.37 -13.92
C GLY A 109 7.72 -5.88 -12.50
N GLY A 110 7.75 -6.73 -11.49
CA GLY A 110 7.66 -6.31 -10.08
C GLY A 110 8.91 -5.55 -9.64
N LEU A 111 8.70 -4.38 -9.04
CA LEU A 111 9.79 -3.52 -8.55
C LEU A 111 10.45 -4.14 -7.32
N LEU A 112 11.72 -4.48 -7.42
CA LEU A 112 12.54 -5.02 -6.33
C LEU A 112 13.91 -4.35 -6.38
N ASP A 113 14.32 -3.74 -5.27
CA ASP A 113 15.65 -3.17 -5.11
C ASP A 113 16.02 -3.22 -3.63
N ASP A 114 17.14 -3.84 -3.34
CA ASP A 114 17.63 -4.02 -1.97
C ASP A 114 17.96 -2.71 -1.27
N GLN A 115 18.25 -1.64 -2.00
CA GLN A 115 18.49 -0.32 -1.42
C GLN A 115 17.29 0.26 -0.66
N TYR A 116 16.07 -0.18 -1.00
CA TYR A 116 14.82 0.27 -0.39
C TYR A 116 14.28 -0.68 0.68
N ARG A 117 15.01 -1.77 0.98
CA ARG A 117 14.58 -2.70 2.04
C ARG A 117 14.42 -1.97 3.37
N ASP A 118 13.40 -2.36 4.10
CA ASP A 118 13.08 -1.83 5.43
C ASP A 118 12.79 -0.32 5.48
N MET A 119 12.56 0.32 4.34
CA MET A 119 12.17 1.72 4.28
C MET A 119 10.65 1.88 4.20
N SER A 120 10.14 2.97 4.77
CA SER A 120 8.76 3.39 4.58
C SER A 120 8.54 3.95 3.16
N SER A 121 7.30 3.91 2.68
CA SER A 121 6.96 4.47 1.36
C SER A 121 7.32 5.95 1.24
N GLU A 122 7.25 6.71 2.35
CA GLU A 122 7.66 8.12 2.39
C GLU A 122 9.16 8.31 2.23
N GLU A 123 9.97 7.46 2.87
CA GLU A 123 11.43 7.51 2.74
C GLU A 123 11.85 7.15 1.32
N ILE A 124 11.25 6.10 0.74
CA ILE A 124 11.49 5.72 -0.65
C ILE A 124 11.09 6.84 -1.59
N TYR A 125 9.88 7.41 -1.42
CA TYR A 125 9.42 8.55 -2.22
C TYR A 125 10.39 9.72 -2.23
N SER A 126 11.00 10.02 -1.09
CA SER A 126 11.99 11.11 -0.98
C SER A 126 13.31 10.81 -1.69
N LYS A 127 13.66 9.53 -1.85
CA LYS A 127 14.90 9.08 -2.52
C LYS A 127 14.75 8.86 -4.01
N LEU A 128 13.53 8.57 -4.48
CA LEU A 128 13.27 8.42 -5.90
C LEU A 128 13.51 9.74 -6.64
N PRO A 129 14.07 9.71 -7.86
CA PRO A 129 14.27 10.90 -8.66
C PRO A 129 12.95 11.64 -8.93
N GLU A 130 13.01 12.93 -9.22
CA GLU A 130 11.84 13.70 -9.61
C GLU A 130 11.32 13.21 -10.98
N CYS A 131 10.00 13.05 -11.08
CA CYS A 131 9.36 12.80 -12.37
C CYS A 131 9.48 14.05 -13.21
N THR A 132 10.27 14.03 -14.29
CA THR A 132 10.26 15.13 -15.26
C THR A 132 8.95 15.08 -16.04
N PRO A 133 8.27 16.23 -16.28
CA PRO A 133 6.97 16.30 -16.97
C PRO A 133 7.00 15.91 -18.46
N SER A 134 8.06 15.27 -18.94
CA SER A 134 8.28 14.96 -20.35
C SER A 134 7.75 13.59 -20.81
N ASP A 135 7.09 12.82 -19.95
CA ASP A 135 6.41 11.60 -20.38
C ASP A 135 4.91 11.61 -20.04
N PRO A 136 4.05 12.24 -20.87
CA PRO A 136 2.62 12.05 -20.80
C PRO A 136 2.24 10.85 -21.67
N GLN A 137 2.51 9.62 -21.26
CA GLN A 137 1.96 8.45 -21.90
C GLN A 137 1.67 7.36 -20.87
N GLY A 138 0.45 7.48 -20.27
CA GLY A 138 -0.29 6.30 -19.90
C GLY A 138 -0.61 5.50 -21.17
N PRO A 139 -0.82 4.18 -21.12
CA PRO A 139 -0.98 3.35 -22.30
C PRO A 139 -2.29 3.65 -23.03
N SER A 140 -2.22 4.51 -24.04
CA SER A 140 -3.21 4.58 -25.10
C SER A 140 -2.55 4.13 -26.40
N GLY A 141 -2.81 2.89 -26.77
CA GLY A 141 -2.90 2.44 -28.17
C GLY A 141 -1.59 2.14 -28.90
N GLU A 142 -1.48 0.87 -29.27
CA GLU A 142 -0.87 0.32 -30.49
C GLU A 142 0.58 0.72 -30.82
N GLY A 143 1.49 -0.21 -30.57
CA GLY A 143 2.86 -0.17 -31.07
C GLY A 143 3.57 -1.48 -30.74
N GLU A 144 3.65 -2.39 -31.72
CA GLU A 144 4.47 -3.60 -31.69
C GLU A 144 5.94 -3.18 -31.47
N GLY A 145 6.51 -3.56 -30.33
CA GLY A 145 7.92 -3.42 -30.01
C GLY A 145 8.35 -4.63 -29.19
N GLU A 146 9.05 -5.55 -29.83
CA GLU A 146 9.73 -6.66 -29.18
C GLU A 146 10.70 -6.12 -28.12
N CYS A 147 10.44 -6.38 -26.85
CA CYS A 147 11.41 -6.18 -25.77
C CYS A 147 11.99 -7.54 -25.40
N ASP A 148 13.18 -7.80 -25.91
CA ASP A 148 14.03 -8.94 -25.55
C ASP A 148 14.38 -8.87 -24.07
N GLY A 149 14.07 -9.97 -23.34
CA GLY A 149 14.26 -10.05 -21.90
C GLY A 149 15.71 -10.37 -21.54
N GLY A 150 16.40 -9.41 -20.96
CA GLY A 150 17.69 -9.60 -20.31
C GLY A 150 17.61 -9.14 -18.88
N ALA A 151 17.57 -10.10 -17.95
CA ALA A 151 17.79 -9.85 -16.54
C ALA A 151 19.27 -9.78 -16.28
N ASP A 152 19.86 -8.60 -16.29
CA ASP A 152 21.15 -8.33 -15.63
C ASP A 152 21.14 -6.87 -15.18
N GLY A 153 21.23 -6.71 -13.84
CA GLY A 153 21.28 -5.41 -13.22
C GLY A 153 22.57 -4.69 -13.55
N ASP A 154 22.46 -3.63 -14.31
CA ASP A 154 23.49 -2.60 -14.34
C ASP A 154 22.79 -1.23 -14.34
N SER A 155 22.99 -0.51 -13.24
CA SER A 155 22.41 0.80 -13.03
C SER A 155 23.20 1.84 -13.78
N ASP A 156 22.86 2.09 -15.02
CA ASP A 156 23.33 3.28 -15.73
C ASP A 156 22.36 4.44 -15.48
N GLY A 157 22.92 5.50 -14.91
CA GLY A 157 22.22 6.67 -14.40
C GLY A 157 21.56 7.55 -15.47
N ASP A 158 20.49 7.09 -16.05
CA ASP A 158 19.52 7.93 -16.76
C ASP A 158 18.26 7.95 -15.87
N GLY A 159 18.00 9.07 -15.21
CA GLY A 159 17.04 9.25 -14.11
C GLY A 159 15.57 8.91 -14.40
N LYS A 160 15.33 7.79 -15.05
CA LYS A 160 13.99 7.23 -15.28
C LYS A 160 13.55 6.39 -14.09
N ILE A 161 12.37 6.70 -13.56
CA ILE A 161 11.75 5.86 -12.54
C ILE A 161 11.21 4.61 -13.24
N ALA A 162 11.65 3.42 -12.77
CA ALA A 162 11.11 2.15 -13.23
C ALA A 162 9.60 2.10 -12.90
N GLN A 163 8.79 1.67 -13.86
CA GLN A 163 7.35 1.51 -13.67
C GLN A 163 7.04 0.06 -13.34
N CYS A 164 6.18 -0.17 -12.34
CA CYS A 164 5.59 -1.48 -12.14
C CYS A 164 4.61 -1.76 -13.30
N GLU A 165 4.73 -2.92 -13.91
CA GLU A 165 3.87 -3.30 -15.05
C GLU A 165 2.48 -3.78 -14.59
N TRP A 166 2.27 -3.93 -13.28
CA TRP A 166 1.03 -4.42 -12.69
C TRP A 166 0.85 -3.86 -11.27
N GLY A 167 -0.41 -3.73 -10.83
CA GLY A 167 -0.77 -3.13 -9.55
C GLY A 167 -0.87 -1.61 -9.64
N GLU A 168 -1.95 -1.05 -9.11
CA GLU A 168 -2.15 0.39 -9.02
C GLU A 168 -3.04 0.72 -7.82
N VAL A 169 -2.66 1.74 -7.07
CA VAL A 169 -3.50 2.29 -6.00
C VAL A 169 -4.34 3.42 -6.55
N LEU A 170 -5.63 3.21 -6.59
CA LEU A 170 -6.58 4.23 -7.03
C LEU A 170 -7.02 5.10 -5.85
N ASP A 171 -7.31 6.37 -6.13
CA ASP A 171 -7.95 7.23 -5.17
C ASP A 171 -9.38 6.76 -4.91
N LYS A 172 -9.72 6.48 -3.65
CA LYS A 172 -11.09 6.13 -3.27
C LYS A 172 -12.00 7.35 -3.44
N LYS A 173 -13.11 7.17 -4.13
CA LYS A 173 -14.13 8.18 -4.36
C LYS A 173 -15.46 7.72 -3.81
N ASN A 174 -16.31 8.68 -3.44
CA ASN A 174 -17.69 8.43 -3.12
C ASN A 174 -18.46 7.92 -4.35
N GLU A 175 -19.67 7.42 -4.16
CA GLU A 175 -20.54 6.95 -5.26
C GLU A 175 -20.87 8.05 -6.28
N ASP A 176 -20.85 9.31 -5.87
CA ASP A 176 -21.03 10.49 -6.71
C ASP A 176 -19.74 10.95 -7.45
N GLY A 177 -18.62 10.23 -7.27
CA GLY A 177 -17.31 10.55 -7.84
C GLY A 177 -16.51 11.62 -7.09
N SER A 178 -17.04 12.19 -6.01
CA SER A 178 -16.33 13.15 -5.16
C SER A 178 -15.26 12.49 -4.30
N LEU A 179 -14.25 13.26 -3.88
CA LEU A 179 -13.25 12.78 -2.92
C LEU A 179 -13.86 12.60 -1.53
N LEU A 180 -13.31 11.69 -0.74
CA LEU A 180 -13.74 11.47 0.62
C LEU A 180 -13.53 12.72 1.49
N SER A 181 -14.50 13.01 2.36
CA SER A 181 -14.34 14.05 3.36
C SER A 181 -13.28 13.66 4.43
N PRO A 182 -12.72 14.62 5.17
CA PRO A 182 -11.76 14.33 6.24
C PRO A 182 -12.28 13.34 7.31
N ASP A 183 -13.57 13.39 7.62
CA ASP A 183 -14.18 12.46 8.59
C ASP A 183 -14.34 11.06 8.00
N GLN A 184 -14.68 10.94 6.72
CA GLN A 184 -14.71 9.66 6.01
C GLN A 184 -13.32 9.04 5.93
N LEU A 185 -12.28 9.85 5.65
CA LEU A 185 -10.89 9.38 5.63
C LEU A 185 -10.44 8.86 7.01
N ARG A 186 -10.78 9.57 8.10
CA ARG A 186 -10.48 9.10 9.48
C ARG A 186 -11.18 7.78 9.81
N LYS A 187 -12.42 7.64 9.38
CA LYS A 187 -13.18 6.39 9.57
C LYS A 187 -12.54 5.24 8.79
N GLU A 188 -12.20 5.48 7.54
CA GLU A 188 -11.51 4.51 6.69
C GLU A 188 -10.17 4.08 7.31
N GLU A 189 -9.36 5.06 7.75
CA GLU A 189 -8.09 4.79 8.42
C GLU A 189 -8.27 3.89 9.66
N ALA A 190 -9.27 4.19 10.49
CA ALA A 190 -9.57 3.39 11.68
C ALA A 190 -10.00 1.96 11.30
N GLU A 191 -10.86 1.79 10.29
CA GLU A 191 -11.31 0.49 9.81
C GLU A 191 -10.17 -0.34 9.23
N GLN A 192 -9.26 0.27 8.47
CA GLN A 192 -8.09 -0.42 7.92
C GLN A 192 -7.10 -0.83 9.03
N LYS A 193 -6.85 0.03 10.01
CA LYS A 193 -6.00 -0.30 11.18
C LYS A 193 -6.56 -1.47 12.00
N ILE A 194 -7.88 -1.49 12.24
CA ILE A 194 -8.54 -2.61 12.92
C ILE A 194 -8.35 -3.90 12.11
N GLY A 195 -8.57 -3.85 10.79
CA GLY A 195 -8.39 -5.00 9.91
C GLY A 195 -6.96 -5.53 9.90
N LEU A 196 -5.98 -4.63 9.83
CA LEU A 196 -4.57 -4.97 9.88
C LEU A 196 -4.22 -5.68 11.19
N GLN A 197 -4.69 -5.16 12.32
CA GLN A 197 -4.45 -5.76 13.63
C GLN A 197 -5.10 -7.14 13.76
N GLN A 198 -6.32 -7.31 13.25
CA GLN A 198 -7.01 -8.61 13.23
C GLN A 198 -6.25 -9.63 12.36
N ALA A 199 -5.77 -9.22 11.17
CA ALA A 199 -4.96 -10.05 10.29
C ALA A 199 -3.66 -10.49 10.98
N ALA A 200 -2.97 -9.56 11.63
CA ALA A 200 -1.74 -9.83 12.37
C ALA A 200 -1.97 -10.82 13.52
N ASN A 201 -3.02 -10.61 14.32
CA ASN A 201 -3.37 -11.49 15.43
C ASN A 201 -3.72 -12.90 14.95
N THR A 202 -4.44 -13.01 13.82
CA THR A 202 -4.78 -14.30 13.21
C THR A 202 -3.53 -15.04 12.74
N ALA A 203 -2.64 -14.35 12.04
CA ALA A 203 -1.40 -14.92 11.56
C ALA A 203 -0.43 -15.29 12.68
N LYS A 204 -0.31 -14.48 13.74
CA LYS A 204 0.49 -14.77 14.93
C LYS A 204 0.04 -16.05 15.63
N LYS A 205 -1.27 -16.24 15.83
CA LYS A 205 -1.82 -17.46 16.43
C LYS A 205 -1.47 -18.73 15.66
N GLN A 206 -1.24 -18.60 14.35
CA GLN A 206 -0.85 -19.69 13.46
C GLN A 206 0.67 -19.79 13.26
N GLY A 207 1.46 -18.88 13.84
CA GLY A 207 2.91 -18.81 13.62
C GLY A 207 3.30 -18.44 12.20
N LYS A 208 2.41 -17.75 11.46
CA LYS A 208 2.55 -17.42 10.03
C LYS A 208 2.51 -15.92 9.77
N LEU A 209 2.92 -15.10 10.73
CA LEU A 209 3.11 -13.67 10.47
C LEU A 209 4.40 -13.47 9.66
N PRO A 210 4.35 -12.78 8.51
CA PRO A 210 5.53 -12.52 7.70
C PRO A 210 6.63 -11.75 8.48
N ALA A 211 7.90 -12.10 8.21
CA ALA A 211 9.03 -11.39 8.80
C ALA A 211 9.00 -9.90 8.39
N GLY A 212 9.37 -9.00 9.27
CA GLY A 212 9.32 -7.56 9.04
C GLY A 212 7.95 -6.91 9.19
N MET A 213 6.84 -7.65 9.01
CA MET A 213 5.49 -7.10 9.14
C MET A 213 5.19 -6.59 10.54
N GLN A 214 5.74 -7.21 11.58
CA GLN A 214 5.48 -6.78 12.95
C GLN A 214 5.93 -5.34 13.18
N ARG A 215 7.12 -4.96 12.71
CA ARG A 215 7.63 -3.60 12.86
C ARG A 215 6.73 -2.60 12.11
N MET A 216 6.38 -2.88 10.87
CA MET A 216 5.52 -1.99 10.07
C MET A 216 4.13 -1.83 10.69
N ILE A 217 3.58 -2.91 11.24
CA ILE A 217 2.28 -2.87 11.94
C ILE A 217 2.40 -2.02 13.20
N ASP A 218 3.44 -2.21 14.00
CA ASP A 218 3.65 -1.46 15.22
C ASP A 218 3.83 0.04 14.92
N GLU A 219 4.64 0.40 13.92
CA GLU A 219 4.82 1.78 13.45
C GLU A 219 3.52 2.43 12.96
N LEU A 220 2.69 1.65 12.24
CA LEU A 220 1.41 2.14 11.72
C LEU A 220 0.34 2.29 12.82
N LEU A 221 0.38 1.40 13.81
CA LEU A 221 -0.58 1.40 14.92
C LEU A 221 -0.15 2.30 16.08
N GLU A 222 1.13 2.70 16.13
CA GLU A 222 1.57 3.66 17.13
C GLU A 222 0.76 4.95 17.01
N PRO A 223 0.14 5.41 18.11
CA PRO A 223 -0.60 6.67 18.10
C PRO A 223 0.40 7.79 17.82
N LYS A 224 0.26 8.49 16.71
CA LYS A 224 1.01 9.72 16.45
C LYS A 224 0.55 10.75 17.48
N LEU A 225 1.33 10.87 18.57
CA LEU A 225 1.06 11.87 19.59
C LEU A 225 1.18 13.26 18.94
N ASP A 226 0.06 13.98 18.86
CA ASP A 226 0.09 15.37 18.47
C ASP A 226 0.70 16.20 19.63
N TRP A 227 2.04 16.26 19.62
CA TRP A 227 2.81 16.98 20.62
C TRP A 227 2.37 18.46 20.72
N ARG A 228 1.82 19.03 19.65
CA ARG A 228 1.32 20.42 19.66
C ARG A 228 0.07 20.54 20.51
N THR A 229 -0.86 19.61 20.39
CA THR A 229 -2.06 19.54 21.24
C THR A 229 -1.68 19.28 22.68
N ILE A 230 -0.73 18.37 22.94
CA ILE A 230 -0.23 18.09 24.29
C ILE A 230 0.44 19.32 24.89
N LEU A 231 1.32 19.98 24.12
CA LEU A 231 2.01 21.19 24.55
C LEU A 231 1.03 22.35 24.79
N SER A 232 0.06 22.55 23.90
CA SER A 232 -0.99 23.56 24.05
C SER A 232 -1.83 23.32 25.30
N ARG A 233 -2.19 22.08 25.59
CA ARG A 233 -2.92 21.69 26.80
C ARG A 233 -2.08 21.94 28.05
N TRP A 234 -0.83 21.51 28.04
CA TRP A 234 0.11 21.75 29.14
C TRP A 234 0.36 23.23 29.38
N ALA A 235 0.59 24.03 28.33
CA ALA A 235 0.73 25.48 28.43
C ALA A 235 -0.55 26.15 28.99
N GLY A 236 -1.73 25.65 28.55
CA GLY A 236 -3.00 26.12 29.08
C GLY A 236 -3.23 25.78 30.56
N GLU A 237 -2.75 24.64 31.01
CA GLU A 237 -2.78 24.25 32.43
C GLU A 237 -1.83 25.10 33.27
N LEU A 238 -0.61 25.35 32.78
CA LEU A 238 0.33 26.27 33.46
C LEU A 238 -0.23 27.70 33.59
N ALA A 239 -0.84 28.22 32.54
CA ALA A 239 -1.45 29.56 32.57
C ALA A 239 -2.63 29.66 33.55
N ARG A 240 -3.30 28.55 33.86
CA ARG A 240 -4.36 28.49 34.89
C ARG A 240 -3.83 28.38 36.29
N CYS A 241 -2.59 27.92 36.45
CA CYS A 241 -1.90 27.81 37.75
C CYS A 241 -1.10 29.07 38.09
N ASP A 242 -1.39 30.20 37.42
CA ASP A 242 -0.71 31.46 37.66
C ASP A 242 -1.13 31.96 39.05
N TYR A 243 -0.30 31.70 40.05
CA TYR A 243 -0.44 32.23 41.39
C TYR A 243 -0.33 33.76 41.33
N SER A 244 -1.43 34.42 41.67
CA SER A 244 -1.41 35.85 41.86
C SER A 244 -0.50 36.20 43.05
N TRP A 245 0.66 36.73 42.77
CA TRP A 245 1.57 37.27 43.79
C TRP A 245 1.00 38.55 44.48
N ARG A 246 -0.21 38.96 44.12
CA ARG A 246 -0.85 40.21 44.67
C ARG A 246 -1.39 40.07 46.09
N PHE A 247 -1.60 38.86 46.59
CA PHE A 247 -2.08 38.63 47.96
C PHE A 247 -1.31 37.44 48.55
N PRO A 248 -0.16 37.70 49.28
CA PRO A 248 0.43 36.66 50.10
C PRO A 248 -0.58 36.32 51.20
N ASN A 249 -0.87 35.03 51.38
CA ASN A 249 -1.68 34.57 52.50
C ASN A 249 -0.99 34.98 53.81
N THR A 250 -1.64 35.83 54.61
CA THR A 250 -1.32 36.13 56.01
C THR A 250 -1.84 35.00 56.89
#